data_b1d098730d1a288405d9949285d88752
#
_entry.id   b1d098730d1a288405d9949285d88752
#
_cell.length_a   1.000
_cell.length_b   1.000
_cell.length_c   1.000
_cell.angle_alpha   90.00
_cell.angle_beta   90.00
_cell.angle_gamma   90.00
#
_symmetry.space_group_name_H-M   'P 1'
#
loop_
_entity.id
_entity.type
_entity.pdbx_description
1 polymer ?
#
loop_
_entity_poly.entity_id
_entity_poly.type
_entity_poly.pdbx_seq_one_letter_code
_entity_poly.pdbx_strand_id
1 'polypeptide(L)'
;MNDTHRPYQRCTNCVMDTSDSAITFDEHGVCDFCNDFYQNIQPSWQDKLKDPDLLRRTAEQIKAASKGRKYDCIIGMSGGVDSSYLCYVAKELMGLNPLVYSVDTGWNLNVAVENIERIVKALDLDMYTEVVDWNEMKDLQLAFFKSQVPYQDTPQDHAIFAGLYNYAVKHGIQYVLTGANSATECIRSPVEWVYMNDLKMIRDIHHKFGTRPLVKYRVYYPIFKGMKRVAPLDMVEYNKEKVKLFLQERFGWQPYENKHYENVFTRFYEGYYLPHKFGYDKRKCYFYNEILAG
;
A
#
# COMPACT_ATOMS: atom_id res chain seq x y z
N MET A 1 15.40 12.98 28.57
CA MET A 1 15.47 11.80 27.69
C MET A 1 15.75 10.62 28.60
N ASN A 2 14.76 9.88 28.99
CA ASN A 2 14.95 8.67 29.81
C ASN A 2 15.42 7.57 28.88
N ASP A 3 16.71 7.27 28.96
CA ASP A 3 17.37 6.18 28.25
C ASP A 3 17.07 4.87 29.00
N THR A 4 15.84 4.41 28.93
CA THR A 4 15.50 3.05 29.37
C THR A 4 15.90 2.13 28.23
N HIS A 5 17.18 1.74 28.18
CA HIS A 5 17.64 0.67 27.32
C HIS A 5 16.88 -0.61 27.68
N ARG A 6 15.77 -0.83 26.98
CA ARG A 6 15.08 -2.09 27.01
C ARG A 6 16.02 -3.16 26.44
N PRO A 7 16.24 -4.29 27.15
CA PRO A 7 17.06 -5.38 26.62
C PRO A 7 16.58 -5.81 25.24
N TYR A 8 17.52 -6.09 24.33
CA TYR A 8 17.16 -6.61 23.03
C TYR A 8 16.47 -7.97 23.17
N GLN A 9 15.30 -8.07 22.56
CA GLN A 9 14.53 -9.31 22.48
C GLN A 9 13.89 -9.42 21.11
N ARG A 10 13.97 -10.60 20.50
CA ARG A 10 13.30 -10.97 19.27
C ARG A 10 12.20 -11.97 19.58
N CYS A 11 11.10 -11.88 18.85
CA CYS A 11 10.00 -12.82 18.93
C CYS A 11 10.48 -14.25 18.63
N THR A 12 9.97 -15.21 19.40
CA THR A 12 10.28 -16.64 19.19
C THR A 12 9.58 -17.22 17.96
N ASN A 13 8.54 -16.57 17.45
CA ASN A 13 7.71 -17.06 16.35
C ASN A 13 7.91 -16.28 15.03
N CYS A 14 8.33 -15.02 15.07
CA CYS A 14 8.55 -14.20 13.89
C CYS A 14 9.85 -13.39 13.99
N VAL A 15 10.03 -12.40 13.09
CA VAL A 15 11.25 -11.57 13.02
C VAL A 15 11.13 -10.21 13.72
N MET A 16 9.97 -9.89 14.29
CA MET A 16 9.78 -8.63 15.04
C MET A 16 10.57 -8.65 16.35
N ASP A 17 11.06 -7.49 16.75
CA ASP A 17 11.91 -7.34 17.93
C ASP A 17 11.73 -5.99 18.62
N THR A 18 12.50 -5.75 19.66
CA THR A 18 12.49 -4.54 20.48
C THR A 18 12.97 -3.27 19.77
N SER A 19 13.26 -3.31 18.46
CA SER A 19 13.39 -2.08 17.65
C SER A 19 12.04 -1.38 17.45
N ASP A 20 10.92 -2.08 17.64
CA ASP A 20 9.61 -1.46 17.92
C ASP A 20 9.52 -1.18 19.41
N SER A 21 9.47 0.09 19.81
CA SER A 21 9.44 0.48 21.22
C SER A 21 8.16 0.02 21.94
N ALA A 22 7.08 -0.19 21.21
CA ALA A 22 5.77 -0.58 21.74
C ALA A 22 5.52 -2.09 21.75
N ILE A 23 6.40 -2.90 21.13
CA ILE A 23 6.22 -4.36 21.06
C ILE A 23 6.18 -4.99 22.45
N THR A 24 5.26 -5.90 22.68
CA THR A 24 5.17 -6.71 23.90
C THR A 24 5.35 -8.19 23.59
N PHE A 25 5.78 -8.95 24.60
CA PHE A 25 5.96 -10.40 24.49
C PHE A 25 5.23 -11.09 25.62
N ASP A 26 4.65 -12.24 25.33
CA ASP A 26 4.06 -13.12 26.33
C ASP A 26 5.13 -13.94 27.08
N GLU A 27 4.71 -14.83 27.97
CA GLU A 27 5.57 -15.69 28.77
C GLU A 27 6.41 -16.69 27.94
N HIS A 28 6.01 -16.95 26.70
CA HIS A 28 6.72 -17.80 25.74
C HIS A 28 7.63 -17.01 24.79
N GLY A 29 7.69 -15.69 24.95
CA GLY A 29 8.47 -14.80 24.09
C GLY A 29 7.83 -14.53 22.72
N VAL A 30 6.54 -14.86 22.54
CA VAL A 30 5.77 -14.55 21.32
C VAL A 30 5.28 -13.12 21.38
N CYS A 31 5.44 -12.37 20.30
CA CYS A 31 5.06 -10.96 20.29
C CYS A 31 3.55 -10.76 20.10
N ASP A 32 3.10 -9.56 20.47
CA ASP A 32 1.70 -9.11 20.32
C ASP A 32 1.24 -9.06 18.86
N PHE A 33 2.14 -8.88 17.89
CA PHE A 33 1.82 -9.00 16.46
C PHE A 33 1.41 -10.42 16.08
N CYS A 34 2.13 -11.44 16.56
CA CYS A 34 1.79 -12.84 16.34
C CYS A 34 0.48 -13.21 17.02
N ASN A 35 0.31 -12.80 18.27
CA ASN A 35 -0.89 -13.09 19.05
C ASN A 35 -2.13 -12.46 18.40
N ASP A 36 -2.05 -11.21 17.95
CA ASP A 36 -3.14 -10.55 17.22
C ASP A 36 -3.46 -11.24 15.88
N PHE A 37 -2.41 -11.65 15.13
CA PHE A 37 -2.60 -12.38 13.88
C PHE A 37 -3.40 -13.66 14.08
N TYR A 38 -2.98 -14.52 14.98
CA TYR A 38 -3.62 -15.83 15.19
C TYR A 38 -5.00 -15.72 15.84
N GLN A 39 -5.19 -14.74 16.72
CA GLN A 39 -6.47 -14.59 17.45
C GLN A 39 -7.54 -13.86 16.64
N ASN A 40 -7.17 -12.87 15.83
CA ASN A 40 -8.13 -11.97 15.20
C ASN A 40 -8.09 -11.99 13.67
N ILE A 41 -6.87 -11.98 13.08
CA ILE A 41 -6.72 -11.75 11.65
C ILE A 41 -6.88 -13.05 10.86
N GLN A 42 -6.12 -14.08 11.21
CA GLN A 42 -6.15 -15.37 10.52
C GLN A 42 -7.54 -16.00 10.49
N PRO A 43 -8.31 -16.08 11.59
CA PRO A 43 -9.65 -16.62 11.55
C PRO A 43 -10.57 -15.86 10.59
N SER A 44 -10.57 -14.54 10.67
CA SER A 44 -11.38 -13.68 9.78
C SER A 44 -10.99 -13.83 8.30
N TRP A 45 -9.70 -13.96 8.01
CA TRP A 45 -9.21 -14.21 6.66
C TRP A 45 -9.57 -15.59 6.16
N GLN A 46 -9.37 -16.63 6.97
CA GLN A 46 -9.76 -17.99 6.61
C GLN A 46 -11.27 -18.13 6.36
N ASP A 47 -12.10 -17.42 7.11
CA ASP A 47 -13.56 -17.42 6.88
C ASP A 47 -13.92 -16.81 5.52
N LYS A 48 -13.20 -15.77 5.08
CA LYS A 48 -13.38 -15.22 3.73
C LYS A 48 -13.00 -16.24 2.64
N LEU A 49 -11.90 -16.98 2.82
CA LEU A 49 -11.44 -17.98 1.86
C LEU A 49 -12.35 -19.21 1.79
N LYS A 50 -13.02 -19.56 2.90
CA LYS A 50 -13.98 -20.68 2.94
C LYS A 50 -15.33 -20.37 2.27
N ASP A 51 -15.61 -19.09 1.99
CA ASP A 51 -16.85 -18.68 1.34
C ASP A 51 -16.65 -18.57 -0.19
N PRO A 52 -17.00 -19.60 -0.95
CA PRO A 52 -16.74 -19.64 -2.40
C PRO A 52 -17.51 -18.58 -3.18
N ASP A 53 -18.58 -18.05 -2.60
CA ASP A 53 -19.45 -17.06 -3.24
C ASP A 53 -19.12 -15.62 -2.86
N LEU A 54 -18.21 -15.39 -1.90
CA LEU A 54 -17.93 -14.05 -1.39
C LEU A 54 -17.46 -13.11 -2.49
N LEU A 55 -16.52 -13.54 -3.33
CA LEU A 55 -16.00 -12.74 -4.43
C LEU A 55 -17.11 -12.36 -5.43
N ARG A 56 -17.96 -13.33 -5.81
CA ARG A 56 -19.09 -13.12 -6.71
C ARG A 56 -20.11 -12.15 -6.13
N ARG A 57 -20.55 -12.36 -4.88
CA ARG A 57 -21.50 -11.44 -4.21
C ARG A 57 -20.95 -10.03 -4.07
N THR A 58 -19.65 -9.91 -3.78
CA THR A 58 -18.97 -8.60 -3.73
C THR A 58 -18.98 -7.92 -5.10
N ALA A 59 -18.70 -8.67 -6.17
CA ALA A 59 -18.76 -8.13 -7.53
C ALA A 59 -20.18 -7.67 -7.90
N GLU A 60 -21.20 -8.44 -7.56
CA GLU A 60 -22.61 -8.09 -7.79
C GLU A 60 -23.00 -6.80 -7.04
N GLN A 61 -22.58 -6.64 -5.78
CA GLN A 61 -22.81 -5.43 -5.01
C GLN A 61 -22.15 -4.20 -5.64
N ILE A 62 -20.91 -4.35 -6.12
CA ILE A 62 -20.18 -3.27 -6.79
C ILE A 62 -20.90 -2.87 -8.09
N LYS A 63 -21.27 -3.85 -8.94
CA LYS A 63 -22.01 -3.63 -10.18
C LYS A 63 -23.37 -2.94 -9.94
N ALA A 64 -24.10 -3.41 -8.92
CA ALA A 64 -25.38 -2.80 -8.57
C ALA A 64 -25.25 -1.32 -8.16
N ALA A 65 -24.19 -1.00 -7.41
CA ALA A 65 -23.93 0.37 -6.96
C ALA A 65 -23.40 1.28 -8.08
N SER A 66 -22.80 0.72 -9.12
CA SER A 66 -22.23 1.45 -10.27
C SER A 66 -23.16 1.48 -11.49
N LYS A 67 -24.37 0.97 -11.35
CA LYS A 67 -25.33 0.88 -12.49
C LYS A 67 -25.47 2.22 -13.21
N GLY A 68 -25.26 2.19 -14.54
CA GLY A 68 -25.32 3.38 -15.39
C GLY A 68 -24.06 4.25 -15.40
N ARG A 69 -23.00 3.84 -14.70
CA ARG A 69 -21.69 4.51 -14.72
C ARG A 69 -20.74 3.82 -15.70
N LYS A 70 -19.73 4.54 -16.17
CA LYS A 70 -18.72 3.99 -17.06
C LYS A 70 -17.83 2.98 -16.31
N TYR A 71 -17.47 3.25 -15.05
CA TYR A 71 -16.60 2.42 -14.24
C TYR A 71 -17.30 1.90 -12.99
N ASP A 72 -17.07 0.64 -12.66
CA ASP A 72 -17.60 0.01 -11.46
C ASP A 72 -16.82 0.39 -10.20
N CYS A 73 -15.52 0.52 -10.36
CA CYS A 73 -14.57 0.80 -9.28
C CYS A 73 -13.30 1.47 -9.80
N ILE A 74 -12.43 1.88 -8.88
CA ILE A 74 -11.10 2.40 -9.19
C ILE A 74 -10.03 1.56 -8.50
N ILE A 75 -8.89 1.35 -9.18
CA ILE A 75 -7.72 0.61 -8.68
C ILE A 75 -6.51 1.52 -8.74
N GLY A 76 -5.84 1.76 -7.60
CA GLY A 76 -4.51 2.36 -7.58
C GLY A 76 -3.46 1.34 -8.04
N MET A 77 -2.69 1.67 -9.07
CA MET A 77 -1.73 0.75 -9.66
C MET A 77 -0.30 1.30 -9.62
N SER A 78 0.59 0.57 -8.94
CA SER A 78 2.02 0.89 -8.82
C SER A 78 2.91 0.12 -9.81
N GLY A 79 2.36 -0.88 -10.53
CA GLY A 79 3.13 -1.83 -11.34
C GLY A 79 3.71 -3.00 -10.53
N GLY A 80 3.46 -3.01 -9.22
CA GLY A 80 3.80 -4.10 -8.32
C GLY A 80 2.91 -5.34 -8.51
N VAL A 81 3.34 -6.47 -7.93
CA VAL A 81 2.66 -7.75 -8.10
C VAL A 81 1.22 -7.72 -7.62
N ASP A 82 0.97 -7.15 -6.42
CA ASP A 82 -0.35 -7.14 -5.79
C ASP A 82 -1.35 -6.30 -6.60
N SER A 83 -0.97 -5.08 -7.00
CA SER A 83 -1.83 -4.20 -7.80
C SER A 83 -2.07 -4.73 -9.22
N SER A 84 -1.06 -5.39 -9.81
CA SER A 84 -1.18 -6.03 -11.13
C SER A 84 -2.14 -7.22 -11.09
N TYR A 85 -2.01 -8.08 -10.09
CA TYR A 85 -2.91 -9.23 -9.92
C TYR A 85 -4.33 -8.79 -9.55
N LEU A 86 -4.48 -7.73 -8.77
CA LEU A 86 -5.78 -7.15 -8.46
C LEU A 86 -6.53 -6.71 -9.73
N CYS A 87 -5.84 -6.13 -10.72
CA CYS A 87 -6.46 -5.79 -12.00
C CYS A 87 -7.04 -7.03 -12.71
N TYR A 88 -6.30 -8.14 -12.71
CA TYR A 88 -6.78 -9.41 -13.23
C TYR A 88 -8.00 -9.93 -12.45
N VAL A 89 -7.93 -9.97 -11.12
CA VAL A 89 -9.04 -10.42 -10.28
C VAL A 89 -10.30 -9.56 -10.53
N ALA A 90 -10.15 -8.24 -10.56
CA ALA A 90 -11.27 -7.35 -10.80
C ALA A 90 -11.90 -7.52 -12.19
N LYS A 91 -11.07 -7.60 -13.24
CA LYS A 91 -11.55 -7.69 -14.62
C LYS A 91 -12.07 -9.08 -14.97
N GLU A 92 -11.26 -10.11 -14.72
CA GLU A 92 -11.54 -11.46 -15.21
C GLU A 92 -12.36 -12.31 -14.23
N LEU A 93 -12.04 -12.24 -12.92
CA LEU A 93 -12.75 -13.08 -11.94
C LEU A 93 -14.04 -12.43 -11.44
N MET A 94 -14.02 -11.11 -11.19
CA MET A 94 -15.20 -10.37 -10.74
C MET A 94 -16.04 -9.83 -11.90
N GLY A 95 -15.49 -9.79 -13.12
CA GLY A 95 -16.15 -9.25 -14.32
C GLY A 95 -16.50 -7.76 -14.18
N LEU A 96 -15.70 -7.00 -13.44
CA LEU A 96 -15.87 -5.57 -13.26
C LEU A 96 -15.22 -4.77 -14.40
N ASN A 97 -15.63 -3.51 -14.54
CA ASN A 97 -14.97 -2.55 -15.41
C ASN A 97 -14.24 -1.51 -14.55
N PRO A 98 -13.02 -1.80 -14.04
CA PRO A 98 -12.26 -0.89 -13.21
C PRO A 98 -11.61 0.22 -14.04
N LEU A 99 -11.53 1.43 -13.46
CA LEU A 99 -10.59 2.45 -13.90
C LEU A 99 -9.26 2.23 -13.18
N VAL A 100 -8.18 2.11 -13.91
CA VAL A 100 -6.82 2.10 -13.36
C VAL A 100 -6.35 3.52 -13.13
N TYR A 101 -5.85 3.80 -11.94
CA TYR A 101 -5.31 5.09 -11.56
C TYR A 101 -3.86 4.95 -11.12
N SER A 102 -2.96 5.61 -11.81
CA SER A 102 -1.53 5.64 -11.48
C SER A 102 -1.09 7.05 -11.13
N VAL A 103 -0.14 7.18 -10.21
CA VAL A 103 0.46 8.48 -9.87
C VAL A 103 1.95 8.43 -10.15
N ASP A 104 2.39 9.35 -10.97
CA ASP A 104 3.81 9.58 -11.19
C ASP A 104 4.31 10.65 -10.23
N THR A 105 5.06 10.22 -9.23
CA THR A 105 5.72 11.09 -8.24
C THR A 105 7.12 11.50 -8.66
N GLY A 106 7.58 11.08 -9.85
CA GLY A 106 8.93 11.34 -10.38
C GLY A 106 9.98 10.29 -9.94
N TRP A 107 9.56 9.22 -9.26
CA TRP A 107 10.46 8.21 -8.70
C TRP A 107 10.22 6.78 -9.21
N ASN A 108 9.25 6.60 -10.11
CA ASN A 108 8.91 5.27 -10.61
C ASN A 108 10.03 4.70 -11.49
N LEU A 109 10.33 3.41 -11.31
CA LEU A 109 11.22 2.68 -12.20
C LEU A 109 10.54 2.41 -13.55
N ASN A 110 11.30 2.41 -14.64
CA ASN A 110 10.78 2.11 -15.97
C ASN A 110 10.07 0.75 -16.01
N VAL A 111 10.63 -0.27 -15.36
CA VAL A 111 10.03 -1.61 -15.30
C VAL A 111 8.64 -1.58 -14.66
N ALA A 112 8.41 -0.74 -13.66
CA ALA A 112 7.09 -0.59 -13.04
C ALA A 112 6.09 0.06 -14.00
N VAL A 113 6.50 1.10 -14.71
CA VAL A 113 5.68 1.77 -15.74
C VAL A 113 5.33 0.80 -16.87
N GLU A 114 6.32 0.06 -17.37
CA GLU A 114 6.10 -0.96 -18.41
C GLU A 114 5.17 -2.09 -17.94
N ASN A 115 5.25 -2.51 -16.67
CA ASN A 115 4.33 -3.49 -16.11
C ASN A 115 2.90 -2.98 -16.07
N ILE A 116 2.70 -1.71 -15.70
CA ILE A 116 1.38 -1.06 -15.75
C ILE A 116 0.83 -1.11 -17.18
N GLU A 117 1.62 -0.70 -18.18
CA GLU A 117 1.20 -0.68 -19.58
C GLU A 117 0.84 -2.07 -20.11
N ARG A 118 1.64 -3.09 -19.76
CA ARG A 118 1.37 -4.48 -20.16
C ARG A 118 0.03 -4.98 -19.61
N ILE A 119 -0.22 -4.79 -18.33
CA ILE A 119 -1.46 -5.22 -17.67
C ILE A 119 -2.68 -4.47 -18.22
N VAL A 120 -2.58 -3.14 -18.31
CA VAL A 120 -3.67 -2.28 -18.82
C VAL A 120 -4.04 -2.67 -20.24
N LYS A 121 -3.04 -2.86 -21.12
CA LYS A 121 -3.24 -3.26 -22.50
C LYS A 121 -3.82 -4.66 -22.62
N ALA A 122 -3.29 -5.63 -21.88
CA ALA A 122 -3.72 -7.03 -21.97
C ALA A 122 -5.14 -7.26 -21.44
N LEU A 123 -5.56 -6.49 -20.43
CA LEU A 123 -6.90 -6.59 -19.84
C LEU A 123 -7.89 -5.59 -20.43
N ASP A 124 -7.50 -4.81 -21.44
CA ASP A 124 -8.33 -3.77 -22.06
C ASP A 124 -8.97 -2.86 -20.99
N LEU A 125 -8.10 -2.19 -20.21
CA LEU A 125 -8.51 -1.30 -19.12
C LEU A 125 -8.28 0.15 -19.50
N ASP A 126 -9.18 1.03 -19.08
CA ASP A 126 -8.93 2.46 -19.11
C ASP A 126 -7.99 2.85 -17.98
N MET A 127 -7.03 3.72 -18.27
CA MET A 127 -6.07 4.23 -17.30
C MET A 127 -6.02 5.75 -17.29
N TYR A 128 -5.88 6.31 -16.10
CA TYR A 128 -5.54 7.72 -15.90
C TYR A 128 -4.26 7.81 -15.07
N THR A 129 -3.28 8.56 -15.59
CA THR A 129 -2.04 8.86 -14.88
C THR A 129 -2.05 10.31 -14.41
N GLU A 130 -1.92 10.51 -13.12
CA GLU A 130 -1.68 11.83 -12.53
C GLU A 130 -0.19 12.05 -12.33
N VAL A 131 0.33 13.13 -12.91
CA VAL A 131 1.74 13.53 -12.74
C VAL A 131 1.79 14.62 -11.66
N VAL A 132 2.51 14.35 -10.58
CA VAL A 132 2.70 15.31 -9.49
C VAL A 132 3.71 16.38 -9.92
N ASP A 133 3.48 17.64 -9.53
CA ASP A 133 4.46 18.70 -9.78
C ASP A 133 5.77 18.40 -9.05
N TRP A 134 6.81 18.12 -9.84
CA TRP A 134 8.12 17.73 -9.32
C TRP A 134 8.74 18.79 -8.40
N ASN A 135 8.56 20.07 -8.70
CA ASN A 135 9.16 21.13 -7.89
C ASN A 135 8.51 21.21 -6.50
N GLU A 136 7.19 20.99 -6.42
CA GLU A 136 6.47 20.94 -5.15
C GLU A 136 6.82 19.67 -4.37
N MET A 137 6.84 18.51 -5.04
CA MET A 137 7.18 17.23 -4.42
C MET A 137 8.61 17.25 -3.85
N LYS A 138 9.57 17.71 -4.65
CA LYS A 138 10.97 17.85 -4.23
C LYS A 138 11.14 18.77 -3.02
N ASP A 139 10.48 19.93 -3.02
CA ASP A 139 10.55 20.88 -1.90
C ASP A 139 9.95 20.28 -0.63
N LEU A 140 8.81 19.60 -0.75
CA LEU A 140 8.15 18.94 0.37
C LEU A 140 8.99 17.78 0.92
N GLN A 141 9.55 16.92 0.06
CA GLN A 141 10.44 15.85 0.50
C GLN A 141 11.71 16.39 1.18
N LEU A 142 12.30 17.47 0.66
CA LEU A 142 13.43 18.14 1.33
C LEU A 142 13.04 18.72 2.68
N ALA A 143 11.82 19.26 2.83
CA ALA A 143 11.31 19.72 4.12
C ALA A 143 11.18 18.57 5.12
N PHE A 144 10.73 17.41 4.68
CA PHE A 144 10.68 16.19 5.49
C PHE A 144 12.08 15.72 5.93
N PHE A 145 13.07 15.71 5.04
CA PHE A 145 14.45 15.41 5.42
C PHE A 145 15.01 16.39 6.47
N LYS A 146 14.75 17.69 6.31
CA LYS A 146 15.17 18.73 7.28
C LYS A 146 14.45 18.58 8.63
N SER A 147 13.23 18.11 8.66
CA SER A 147 12.46 17.87 9.89
C SER A 147 12.96 16.67 10.68
N GLN A 148 13.73 15.79 10.06
CA GLN A 148 14.32 14.60 10.65
C GLN A 148 13.32 13.57 11.22
N VAL A 149 12.07 13.60 10.77
CA VAL A 149 11.08 12.55 11.10
C VAL A 149 11.38 11.25 10.34
N PRO A 150 10.99 10.08 10.86
CA PRO A 150 11.20 8.82 10.15
C PRO A 150 10.29 8.63 8.93
N TYR A 151 9.24 9.41 8.77
CA TYR A 151 8.14 9.22 7.80
C TYR A 151 8.42 9.88 6.44
N GLN A 152 9.54 9.57 5.79
CA GLN A 152 9.97 10.27 4.58
C GLN A 152 9.12 9.98 3.33
N ASP A 153 8.40 8.84 3.31
CA ASP A 153 7.48 8.48 2.22
C ASP A 153 6.13 9.20 2.29
N THR A 154 5.79 9.79 3.44
CA THR A 154 4.50 10.46 3.65
C THR A 154 4.12 11.46 2.55
N PRO A 155 5.03 12.28 2.01
CA PRO A 155 4.69 13.20 0.91
C PRO A 155 4.13 12.50 -0.32
N GLN A 156 4.78 11.45 -0.79
CA GLN A 156 4.32 10.74 -2.00
C GLN A 156 3.13 9.84 -1.72
N ASP A 157 3.10 9.13 -0.60
CA ASP A 157 1.95 8.30 -0.21
C ASP A 157 0.67 9.14 -0.11
N HIS A 158 0.77 10.30 0.54
CA HIS A 158 -0.37 11.21 0.65
C HIS A 158 -0.82 11.73 -0.73
N ALA A 159 0.11 12.09 -1.61
CA ALA A 159 -0.23 12.53 -2.96
C ALA A 159 -0.95 11.42 -3.76
N ILE A 160 -0.47 10.18 -3.67
CA ILE A 160 -1.08 9.01 -4.32
C ILE A 160 -2.52 8.81 -3.83
N PHE A 161 -2.72 8.74 -2.51
CA PHE A 161 -4.06 8.53 -1.96
C PHE A 161 -4.98 9.72 -2.20
N ALA A 162 -4.53 10.95 -1.99
CA ALA A 162 -5.33 12.15 -2.22
C ALA A 162 -5.75 12.27 -3.70
N GLY A 163 -4.85 11.99 -4.63
CA GLY A 163 -5.13 11.98 -6.06
C GLY A 163 -6.21 10.96 -6.41
N LEU A 164 -5.98 9.68 -6.03
CA LEU A 164 -6.91 8.58 -6.32
C LEU A 164 -8.31 8.86 -5.77
N TYR A 165 -8.42 9.25 -4.52
CA TYR A 165 -9.71 9.48 -3.90
C TYR A 165 -10.42 10.73 -4.45
N ASN A 166 -9.70 11.83 -4.69
CA ASN A 166 -10.26 13.02 -5.31
C ASN A 166 -10.78 12.71 -6.72
N TYR A 167 -10.04 11.91 -7.48
CA TYR A 167 -10.47 11.48 -8.80
C TYR A 167 -11.72 10.62 -8.73
N ALA A 168 -11.76 9.64 -7.82
CA ALA A 168 -12.93 8.80 -7.61
C ALA A 168 -14.18 9.60 -7.25
N VAL A 169 -14.08 10.54 -6.33
CA VAL A 169 -15.19 11.44 -5.96
C VAL A 169 -15.66 12.27 -7.14
N LYS A 170 -14.73 12.88 -7.89
CA LYS A 170 -15.04 13.71 -9.07
C LYS A 170 -15.82 12.92 -10.13
N HIS A 171 -15.52 11.65 -10.29
CA HIS A 171 -16.16 10.77 -11.28
C HIS A 171 -17.29 9.91 -10.71
N GLY A 172 -17.68 10.15 -9.45
CA GLY A 172 -18.76 9.42 -8.79
C GLY A 172 -18.48 7.95 -8.55
N ILE A 173 -17.21 7.50 -8.55
CA ILE A 173 -16.83 6.12 -8.28
C ILE A 173 -16.88 5.89 -6.78
N GLN A 174 -17.65 4.90 -6.34
CA GLN A 174 -17.88 4.65 -4.91
C GLN A 174 -16.95 3.57 -4.33
N TYR A 175 -16.43 2.68 -5.17
CA TYR A 175 -15.60 1.55 -4.72
C TYR A 175 -14.15 1.75 -5.12
N VAL A 176 -13.26 1.62 -4.13
CA VAL A 176 -11.81 1.56 -4.31
C VAL A 176 -11.38 0.13 -4.01
N LEU A 177 -10.85 -0.56 -5.01
CA LEU A 177 -10.24 -1.86 -4.80
C LEU A 177 -8.76 -1.67 -4.47
N THR A 178 -8.28 -2.41 -3.47
CA THR A 178 -6.89 -2.32 -3.00
C THR A 178 -6.19 -3.66 -3.11
N GLY A 179 -4.89 -3.63 -3.43
CA GLY A 179 -4.02 -4.81 -3.43
C GLY A 179 -3.62 -5.29 -2.04
N ALA A 180 -4.10 -4.62 -0.98
CA ALA A 180 -3.90 -5.08 0.39
C ALA A 180 -4.42 -6.51 0.55
N ASN A 181 -3.63 -7.35 1.22
CA ASN A 181 -3.97 -8.74 1.47
C ASN A 181 -3.32 -9.23 2.75
N SER A 182 -3.97 -10.20 3.39
CA SER A 182 -3.50 -10.76 4.65
C SER A 182 -2.29 -11.70 4.51
N ALA A 183 -1.97 -12.12 3.27
CA ALA A 183 -0.86 -13.04 3.03
C ALA A 183 0.51 -12.35 3.00
N THR A 184 0.61 -11.14 2.43
CA THR A 184 1.93 -10.53 2.16
C THR A 184 2.01 -9.03 2.43
N GLU A 185 0.88 -8.37 2.66
CA GLU A 185 0.89 -6.97 3.05
C GLU A 185 1.06 -6.85 4.56
N CYS A 186 1.86 -5.87 4.97
CA CYS A 186 2.04 -5.61 6.39
C CYS A 186 0.70 -5.22 7.03
N ILE A 187 0.12 -6.14 7.79
CA ILE A 187 -1.18 -5.94 8.45
C ILE A 187 -1.07 -4.87 9.54
N ARG A 188 0.06 -4.88 10.25
CA ARG A 188 0.36 -3.94 11.31
C ARG A 188 1.82 -3.50 11.20
N SER A 189 2.05 -2.20 11.26
CA SER A 189 3.39 -1.60 11.36
C SER A 189 3.54 -0.88 12.70
N PRO A 190 4.74 -0.83 13.27
CA PRO A 190 5.01 0.07 14.38
C PRO A 190 4.63 1.51 14.02
N VAL A 191 3.89 2.19 14.89
CA VAL A 191 3.39 3.55 14.63
C VAL A 191 4.54 4.54 14.42
N GLU A 192 5.66 4.33 15.09
CA GLU A 192 6.86 5.15 14.97
C GLU A 192 7.62 4.96 13.65
N TRP A 193 7.33 3.88 12.89
CA TRP A 193 7.98 3.60 11.59
C TRP A 193 7.17 4.08 10.40
N VAL A 194 5.84 4.13 10.53
CA VAL A 194 4.93 4.48 9.45
C VAL A 194 3.79 5.34 9.93
N TYR A 195 3.69 6.54 9.40
CA TYR A 195 2.58 7.44 9.65
C TYR A 195 2.19 8.16 8.36
N MET A 196 1.07 7.77 7.75
CA MET A 196 0.77 8.15 6.36
C MET A 196 -0.27 9.25 6.19
N ASN A 197 -1.12 9.51 7.17
CA ASN A 197 -2.35 10.28 6.96
C ASN A 197 -2.49 11.53 7.83
N ASP A 198 -1.39 12.20 8.17
CA ASP A 198 -1.45 13.44 8.95
C ASP A 198 -1.20 14.67 8.08
N LEU A 199 -2.28 15.21 7.54
CA LEU A 199 -2.25 16.45 6.79
C LEU A 199 -1.73 17.65 7.61
N LYS A 200 -1.98 17.65 8.92
CA LYS A 200 -1.47 18.68 9.83
C LYS A 200 0.04 18.58 9.92
N MET A 201 0.58 17.39 10.14
CA MET A 201 2.02 17.16 10.15
C MET A 201 2.69 17.60 8.84
N ILE A 202 2.11 17.24 7.68
CA ILE A 202 2.63 17.65 6.36
C ILE A 202 2.70 19.18 6.26
N ARG A 203 1.63 19.87 6.63
CA ARG A 203 1.56 21.34 6.61
C ARG A 203 2.55 21.98 7.59
N ASP A 204 2.64 21.47 8.81
CA ASP A 204 3.52 22.00 9.84
C ASP A 204 4.99 21.83 9.44
N ILE A 205 5.36 20.67 8.89
CA ILE A 205 6.73 20.44 8.38
C ILE A 205 7.02 21.36 7.19
N HIS A 206 6.08 21.46 6.24
CA HIS A 206 6.28 22.30 5.07
C HIS A 206 6.36 23.78 5.44
N HIS A 207 5.49 24.26 6.34
CA HIS A 207 5.53 25.65 6.81
C HIS A 207 6.86 26.00 7.46
N LYS A 208 7.47 25.03 8.18
CA LYS A 208 8.73 25.26 8.90
C LYS A 208 9.97 25.13 8.01
N PHE A 209 9.97 24.24 7.05
CA PHE A 209 11.17 23.83 6.30
C PHE A 209 11.06 23.97 4.78
N GLY A 210 9.86 24.12 4.23
CA GLY A 210 9.62 24.31 2.81
C GLY A 210 10.04 25.70 2.35
N THR A 211 10.33 25.84 1.06
CA THR A 211 10.80 27.08 0.43
C THR A 211 9.87 27.58 -0.66
N ARG A 212 8.87 26.79 -1.06
CA ARG A 212 7.93 27.08 -2.14
C ARG A 212 6.49 26.86 -1.67
N PRO A 213 5.50 27.57 -2.23
CA PRO A 213 4.11 27.27 -1.93
C PRO A 213 3.71 25.92 -2.52
N LEU A 214 2.86 25.17 -1.82
CA LEU A 214 2.20 23.97 -2.34
C LEU A 214 0.90 24.38 -3.04
N VAL A 215 0.96 24.59 -4.36
CA VAL A 215 -0.17 25.07 -5.16
C VAL A 215 -0.91 23.92 -5.83
N LYS A 216 -0.15 22.97 -6.40
CA LYS A 216 -0.70 21.82 -7.16
C LYS A 216 -0.73 20.56 -6.31
N TYR A 217 0.06 20.48 -5.26
CA TYR A 217 0.06 19.36 -4.35
C TYR A 217 -1.30 19.27 -3.64
N ARG A 218 -2.00 18.16 -3.85
CA ARG A 218 -3.33 17.96 -3.29
C ARG A 218 -3.21 17.52 -1.84
N VAL A 219 -3.35 18.49 -0.96
CA VAL A 219 -3.26 18.30 0.49
C VAL A 219 -4.62 17.92 1.10
N TYR A 220 -5.67 17.79 0.28
CA TYR A 220 -7.01 17.55 0.78
C TYR A 220 -7.47 16.13 0.54
N TYR A 221 -7.82 15.48 1.63
CA TYR A 221 -8.61 14.26 1.65
C TYR A 221 -10.09 14.65 1.74
N PRO A 222 -10.90 14.44 0.73
CA PRO A 222 -12.33 14.59 0.92
C PRO A 222 -12.79 13.58 1.98
N ILE A 223 -13.55 14.04 2.96
CA ILE A 223 -14.22 13.15 3.93
C ILE A 223 -15.21 12.33 3.12
N PHE A 224 -14.95 11.04 3.00
CA PHE A 224 -15.58 10.13 2.05
C PHE A 224 -16.98 9.76 2.49
N LYS A 225 -17.95 10.57 2.16
CA LYS A 225 -19.34 10.15 2.27
C LYS A 225 -19.61 9.03 1.25
N GLY A 226 -19.64 7.80 1.72
CA GLY A 226 -20.12 6.65 0.96
C GLY A 226 -19.08 5.87 0.14
N MET A 227 -17.80 6.22 0.18
CA MET A 227 -16.76 5.40 -0.46
C MET A 227 -16.47 4.13 0.34
N LYS A 228 -16.27 3.02 -0.38
CA LYS A 228 -16.00 1.71 0.20
C LYS A 228 -14.66 1.19 -0.31
N ARG A 229 -13.78 0.80 0.60
CA ARG A 229 -12.57 0.04 0.28
C ARG A 229 -12.87 -1.44 0.32
N VAL A 230 -12.41 -2.14 -0.69
CA VAL A 230 -12.52 -3.61 -0.79
C VAL A 230 -11.14 -4.17 -1.09
N ALA A 231 -10.79 -5.28 -0.44
CA ALA A 231 -9.55 -6.03 -0.64
C ALA A 231 -9.88 -7.41 -1.26
N PRO A 232 -10.06 -7.52 -2.58
CA PRO A 232 -10.46 -8.77 -3.23
C PRO A 232 -9.42 -9.88 -3.09
N LEU A 233 -8.14 -9.53 -2.89
CA LEU A 233 -7.07 -10.52 -2.72
C LEU A 233 -7.21 -11.35 -1.43
N ASP A 234 -7.96 -10.87 -0.44
CA ASP A 234 -8.33 -11.66 0.75
C ASP A 234 -9.46 -12.68 0.49
N MET A 235 -10.09 -12.61 -0.68
CA MET A 235 -11.23 -13.46 -1.05
C MET A 235 -10.83 -14.56 -2.05
N VAL A 236 -9.56 -14.65 -2.42
CA VAL A 236 -8.99 -15.65 -3.33
C VAL A 236 -7.76 -16.27 -2.71
N GLU A 237 -7.43 -17.49 -3.13
CA GLU A 237 -6.13 -18.05 -2.77
C GLU A 237 -5.01 -17.18 -3.35
N TYR A 238 -4.19 -16.61 -2.48
CA TYR A 238 -3.11 -15.72 -2.85
C TYR A 238 -1.76 -16.25 -2.35
N ASN A 239 -0.91 -16.65 -3.29
CA ASN A 239 0.49 -16.99 -3.04
C ASN A 239 1.35 -16.13 -3.97
N LYS A 240 2.15 -15.27 -3.40
CA LYS A 240 2.91 -14.24 -4.13
C LYS A 240 3.83 -14.81 -5.20
N GLU A 241 4.50 -15.93 -4.94
CA GLU A 241 5.41 -16.54 -5.91
C GLU A 241 4.64 -17.15 -7.10
N LYS A 242 3.53 -17.84 -6.83
CA LYS A 242 2.66 -18.35 -7.89
C LYS A 242 2.05 -17.21 -8.71
N VAL A 243 1.65 -16.12 -8.05
CA VAL A 243 1.10 -14.94 -8.71
C VAL A 243 2.13 -14.24 -9.60
N LYS A 244 3.39 -14.14 -9.17
CA LYS A 244 4.48 -13.61 -9.99
C LYS A 244 4.65 -14.43 -11.28
N LEU A 245 4.75 -15.75 -11.17
CA LEU A 245 4.86 -16.64 -12.32
C LEU A 245 3.66 -16.48 -13.26
N PHE A 246 2.45 -16.49 -12.73
CA PHE A 246 1.24 -16.26 -13.49
C PHE A 246 1.26 -14.94 -14.27
N LEU A 247 1.65 -13.84 -13.62
CA LEU A 247 1.73 -12.52 -14.25
C LEU A 247 2.81 -12.46 -15.34
N GLN A 248 3.93 -13.14 -15.15
CA GLN A 248 5.01 -13.24 -16.14
C GLN A 248 4.53 -14.03 -17.38
N GLU A 249 3.97 -15.20 -17.18
CA GLU A 249 3.52 -16.08 -18.26
C GLU A 249 2.36 -15.48 -19.05
N ARG A 250 1.37 -14.91 -18.35
CA ARG A 250 0.15 -14.43 -19.00
C ARG A 250 0.27 -13.04 -19.60
N PHE A 251 1.00 -12.13 -18.93
CA PHE A 251 1.02 -10.72 -19.28
C PHE A 251 2.41 -10.17 -19.60
N GLY A 252 3.46 -10.98 -19.50
CA GLY A 252 4.84 -10.52 -19.69
C GLY A 252 5.29 -9.54 -18.60
N TRP A 253 4.65 -9.56 -17.44
CA TRP A 253 5.04 -8.75 -16.29
C TRP A 253 6.50 -9.05 -15.90
N GLN A 254 7.28 -8.02 -15.63
CA GLN A 254 8.70 -8.19 -15.31
C GLN A 254 8.94 -8.05 -13.81
N PRO A 255 9.65 -9.03 -13.20
CA PRO A 255 10.02 -8.96 -11.78
C PRO A 255 11.06 -7.87 -11.56
N TYR A 256 11.10 -7.38 -10.32
CA TYR A 256 12.15 -6.52 -9.78
C TYR A 256 12.58 -7.05 -8.40
N GLU A 257 13.74 -6.59 -7.89
CA GLU A 257 14.48 -7.26 -6.82
C GLU A 257 13.67 -7.49 -5.52
N ASN A 258 13.00 -6.46 -5.01
CA ASN A 258 12.33 -6.53 -3.70
C ASN A 258 11.01 -5.76 -3.69
N LYS A 259 10.18 -6.02 -2.67
CA LYS A 259 8.92 -5.30 -2.44
C LYS A 259 9.18 -3.79 -2.31
N HIS A 260 8.31 -2.98 -2.94
CA HIS A 260 8.37 -1.51 -3.01
C HIS A 260 9.61 -0.94 -3.72
N TYR A 261 10.43 -1.78 -4.36
CA TYR A 261 11.59 -1.32 -5.16
C TYR A 261 11.19 -0.86 -6.57
N GLU A 262 9.90 -0.85 -6.89
CA GLU A 262 9.34 -0.16 -8.05
C GLU A 262 9.50 1.37 -7.99
N ASN A 263 9.85 1.91 -6.83
CA ASN A 263 10.06 3.33 -6.58
C ASN A 263 11.47 3.57 -6.01
N VAL A 264 12.26 4.38 -6.71
CA VAL A 264 13.67 4.67 -6.35
C VAL A 264 13.79 5.33 -4.98
N PHE A 265 12.88 6.25 -4.67
CA PHE A 265 12.89 6.95 -3.38
C PHE A 265 12.57 5.98 -2.23
N THR A 266 11.54 5.17 -2.37
CA THR A 266 11.17 4.17 -1.34
C THR A 266 12.29 3.14 -1.15
N ARG A 267 12.93 2.69 -2.24
CA ARG A 267 14.12 1.82 -2.15
C ARG A 267 15.23 2.44 -1.31
N PHE A 268 15.58 3.71 -1.55
CA PHE A 268 16.59 4.42 -0.76
C PHE A 268 16.14 4.59 0.68
N TYR A 269 14.90 5.00 0.88
CA TYR A 269 14.33 5.30 2.18
C TYR A 269 14.26 4.06 3.08
N GLU A 270 13.63 2.97 2.62
CA GLU A 270 13.45 1.75 3.40
C GLU A 270 14.73 0.91 3.49
N GLY A 271 15.53 0.87 2.41
CA GLY A 271 16.73 0.03 2.35
C GLY A 271 17.96 0.65 3.01
N TYR A 272 18.05 1.98 3.08
CA TYR A 272 19.22 2.68 3.59
C TYR A 272 18.91 3.68 4.71
N TYR A 273 18.03 4.66 4.43
CA TYR A 273 17.85 5.80 5.33
C TYR A 273 17.26 5.41 6.69
N LEU A 274 16.16 4.63 6.70
CA LEU A 274 15.53 4.18 7.93
C LEU A 274 16.45 3.32 8.81
N PRO A 275 17.09 2.26 8.28
CA PRO A 275 17.97 1.43 9.08
C PRO A 275 19.17 2.19 9.65
N HIS A 276 19.83 3.05 8.84
CA HIS A 276 21.04 3.73 9.27
C HIS A 276 20.80 4.90 10.23
N LYS A 277 19.70 5.61 10.05
CA LYS A 277 19.42 6.79 10.86
C LYS A 277 18.60 6.50 12.11
N PHE A 278 17.63 5.59 12.01
CA PHE A 278 16.65 5.32 13.07
C PHE A 278 16.76 3.91 13.64
N GLY A 279 17.50 3.02 13.02
CA GLY A 279 17.56 1.61 13.42
C GLY A 279 16.29 0.81 13.05
N TYR A 280 15.43 1.34 12.20
CA TYR A 280 14.16 0.73 11.80
C TYR A 280 14.33 -0.07 10.51
N ASP A 281 14.07 -1.37 10.55
CA ASP A 281 14.09 -2.24 9.37
C ASP A 281 12.67 -2.65 8.96
N LYS A 282 12.08 -1.91 8.02
CA LYS A 282 10.71 -2.17 7.53
C LYS A 282 10.54 -3.56 6.90
N ARG A 283 11.62 -4.21 6.47
CA ARG A 283 11.53 -5.58 5.94
C ARG A 283 11.00 -6.56 6.98
N LYS A 284 11.24 -6.30 8.28
CA LYS A 284 10.67 -7.11 9.36
C LYS A 284 9.15 -7.12 9.33
N CYS A 285 8.53 -5.99 8.97
CA CYS A 285 7.07 -5.87 8.87
C CYS A 285 6.49 -6.71 7.72
N TYR A 286 7.25 -6.91 6.64
CA TYR A 286 6.82 -7.78 5.54
C TYR A 286 7.07 -9.24 5.86
N PHE A 287 8.26 -9.55 6.36
CA PHE A 287 8.65 -10.93 6.67
C PHE A 287 7.83 -11.55 7.81
N TYR A 288 7.49 -10.77 8.88
CA TYR A 288 6.65 -11.35 9.91
C TYR A 288 5.30 -11.78 9.33
N ASN A 289 4.73 -10.98 8.44
CA ASN A 289 3.46 -11.30 7.81
C ASN A 289 3.54 -12.56 6.93
N GLU A 290 4.58 -12.65 6.09
CA GLU A 290 4.82 -13.83 5.25
C GLU A 290 5.08 -15.08 6.11
N ILE A 291 5.81 -14.98 7.22
CA ILE A 291 6.02 -16.08 8.16
C ILE A 291 4.70 -16.55 8.79
N LEU A 292 3.80 -15.63 9.16
CA LEU A 292 2.55 -15.97 9.82
C LEU A 292 1.49 -16.52 8.84
N ALA A 293 1.55 -16.07 7.61
CA ALA A 293 0.60 -16.52 6.57
C ALA A 293 0.94 -17.91 5.98
N GLY A 294 2.20 -18.36 6.07
CA GLY A 294 2.71 -19.67 5.62
C GLY A 294 3.37 -19.59 4.25
#